data_e1f4397b6c8dc81ced3e583cbf5437fc
#
_entry.id   e1f4397b6c8dc81ced3e583cbf5437fc
#
_cell.length_a   1.000
_cell.length_b   1.000
_cell.length_c   1.000
_cell.angle_alpha   90.00
_cell.angle_beta   90.00
_cell.angle_gamma   90.00
#
_symmetry.space_group_name_H-M   'P 1'
#
loop_
_entity.id
_entity.type
_entity.pdbx_description
1 polymer ?
#
loop_
_entity_poly.entity_id
_entity_poly.type
_entity_poly.pdbx_seq_one_letter_code
_entity_poly.pdbx_strand_id
1 'polypeptide(L)'
;TERPIDAYWGETFRGLDSIAQCLPVLTVTGNHDYLKYPIRKLERRFSLIFSYYLDSMIGENQVYTLKYNDMQLFCLDSNREFFYLWTQRKWLKEQLEKSNARWKVVVLHHPLYSIKGKYNNLIQKSMFNSLIQEHHVDLVLQGHEHSYGRMTGHDENSNPTTPVYTVSHCSPK
;
A
#
# COMPACT_ATOMS: atom_id res chain seq x y z
N THR A 1 27.90 -3.60 -4.97
CA THR A 1 27.47 -4.69 -5.88
C THR A 1 26.02 -5.02 -5.53
N GLU A 2 25.09 -4.69 -6.44
CA GLU A 2 23.70 -5.10 -6.30
C GLU A 2 23.65 -6.64 -6.34
N ARG A 3 22.94 -7.24 -5.39
CA ARG A 3 22.70 -8.67 -5.39
C ARG A 3 21.86 -9.05 -6.63
N PRO A 4 22.04 -10.25 -7.20
CA PRO A 4 21.17 -10.73 -8.27
C PRO A 4 19.69 -10.69 -7.83
N ILE A 5 18.82 -10.23 -8.70
CA ILE A 5 17.35 -10.13 -8.42
C ILE A 5 16.78 -11.47 -7.96
N ASP A 6 17.29 -12.58 -8.50
CA ASP A 6 16.89 -13.94 -8.08
C ASP A 6 17.13 -14.24 -6.61
N ALA A 7 18.19 -13.68 -6.03
CA ALA A 7 18.47 -13.85 -4.61
C ALA A 7 17.41 -13.18 -3.72
N TYR A 8 16.92 -12.00 -4.10
CA TYR A 8 15.85 -11.31 -3.36
C TYR A 8 14.55 -12.09 -3.39
N TRP A 9 14.16 -12.64 -4.53
CA TRP A 9 12.98 -13.49 -4.63
C TRP A 9 13.10 -14.75 -3.78
N GLY A 10 14.26 -15.40 -3.83
CA GLY A 10 14.56 -16.55 -3.00
C GLY A 10 14.52 -16.25 -1.50
N GLU A 11 14.98 -15.09 -1.07
CA GLU A 11 14.89 -14.64 0.33
C GLU A 11 13.45 -14.36 0.74
N THR A 12 12.65 -13.72 -0.12
CA THR A 12 11.24 -13.44 0.13
C THR A 12 10.46 -14.73 0.38
N PHE A 13 10.59 -15.71 -0.51
CA PHE A 13 9.86 -16.97 -0.37
C PHE A 13 10.35 -17.83 0.79
N ARG A 14 11.63 -17.83 1.09
CA ARG A 14 12.16 -18.50 2.29
C ARG A 14 11.67 -17.84 3.57
N GLY A 15 11.53 -16.50 3.59
CA GLY A 15 10.99 -15.77 4.74
C GLY A 15 9.49 -16.01 4.97
N LEU A 16 8.74 -16.28 3.92
CA LEU A 16 7.31 -16.61 4.02
C LEU A 16 7.05 -18.09 4.35
N ASP A 17 7.99 -18.99 3.99
CA ASP A 17 8.00 -20.43 4.25
C ASP A 17 6.59 -21.09 4.22
N SER A 18 6.22 -21.82 5.25
CA SER A 18 4.93 -22.51 5.37
C SER A 18 3.73 -21.56 5.41
N ILE A 19 3.90 -20.32 5.82
CA ILE A 19 2.82 -19.32 5.88
C ILE A 19 2.27 -19.03 4.48
N ALA A 20 3.14 -18.83 3.48
CA ALA A 20 2.71 -18.58 2.11
C ALA A 20 2.04 -19.78 1.44
N GLN A 21 2.22 -20.98 1.99
CA GLN A 21 1.55 -22.19 1.51
C GLN A 21 0.14 -22.37 2.07
N CYS A 22 -0.16 -21.75 3.21
CA CYS A 22 -1.40 -21.97 3.96
C CYS A 22 -2.33 -20.74 3.96
N LEU A 23 -1.80 -19.54 3.73
CA LEU A 23 -2.56 -18.30 3.79
C LEU A 23 -2.49 -17.54 2.47
N PRO A 24 -3.58 -16.91 2.02
CA PRO A 24 -3.53 -16.02 0.87
C PRO A 24 -2.63 -14.81 1.19
N VAL A 25 -1.72 -14.50 0.29
CA VAL A 25 -0.81 -13.36 0.39
C VAL A 25 -1.30 -12.27 -0.55
N LEU A 26 -1.59 -11.10 0.00
CA LEU A 26 -1.93 -9.89 -0.75
C LEU A 26 -0.75 -8.92 -0.67
N THR A 27 -0.38 -8.35 -1.80
CA THR A 27 0.81 -7.50 -1.91
C THR A 27 0.50 -6.12 -2.44
N VAL A 28 1.28 -5.15 -2.01
CA VAL A 28 1.44 -3.86 -2.65
C VAL A 28 2.89 -3.66 -3.05
N THR A 29 3.12 -2.98 -4.16
CA THR A 29 4.46 -2.73 -4.67
C THR A 29 5.24 -1.77 -3.78
N GLY A 30 6.48 -2.13 -3.45
CA GLY A 30 7.46 -1.25 -2.82
C GLY A 30 8.40 -0.59 -3.85
N ASN A 31 9.19 0.36 -3.40
CA ASN A 31 10.11 1.06 -4.28
C ASN A 31 11.26 0.19 -4.81
N HIS A 32 11.53 -0.96 -4.17
CA HIS A 32 12.52 -1.94 -4.61
C HIS A 32 11.98 -2.95 -5.62
N ASP A 33 10.67 -3.01 -5.80
CA ASP A 33 10.03 -3.84 -6.84
C ASP A 33 10.10 -3.19 -8.23
N TYR A 34 10.61 -1.96 -8.29
CA TYR A 34 10.79 -1.19 -9.51
C TYR A 34 12.25 -1.12 -9.95
N LEU A 35 12.49 -1.43 -11.22
CA LEU A 35 13.75 -1.13 -11.89
C LEU A 35 13.84 0.40 -12.06
N LYS A 36 14.99 0.97 -11.69
CA LYS A 36 15.15 2.44 -11.62
C LYS A 36 15.64 3.07 -12.91
N TYR A 37 16.25 2.30 -13.80
CA TYR A 37 16.92 2.83 -14.97
C TYR A 37 16.67 1.98 -16.22
N PRO A 38 16.56 2.57 -17.41
CA PRO A 38 16.43 4.01 -17.72
C PRO A 38 15.05 4.60 -17.41
N ILE A 39 14.04 3.75 -17.31
CA ILE A 39 12.65 4.13 -16.99
C ILE A 39 12.20 3.28 -15.80
N ARG A 40 11.52 3.90 -14.87
CA ARG A 40 10.95 3.21 -13.72
C ARG A 40 9.90 2.21 -14.18
N LYS A 41 10.22 0.94 -14.10
CA LYS A 41 9.36 -0.17 -14.55
C LYS A 41 9.28 -1.23 -13.46
N LEU A 42 8.07 -1.75 -13.25
CA LEU A 42 7.86 -2.87 -12.33
C LEU A 42 8.69 -4.08 -12.77
N GLU A 43 9.32 -4.74 -11.82
CA GLU A 43 10.06 -5.96 -12.08
C GLU A 43 9.09 -7.05 -12.58
N ARG A 44 9.38 -7.65 -13.71
CA ARG A 44 8.49 -8.56 -14.44
C ARG A 44 7.96 -9.72 -13.58
N ARG A 45 8.80 -10.25 -12.71
CA ARG A 45 8.43 -11.39 -11.86
C ARG A 45 7.38 -11.03 -10.81
N PHE A 46 7.32 -9.77 -10.38
CA PHE A 46 6.27 -9.32 -9.47
C PHE A 46 4.88 -9.63 -10.02
N SER A 47 4.59 -9.20 -11.25
CA SER A 47 3.29 -9.43 -11.87
C SER A 47 3.03 -10.90 -12.21
N LEU A 48 4.10 -11.70 -12.43
CA LEU A 48 3.95 -13.14 -12.69
C LEU A 48 3.64 -13.92 -11.41
N ILE A 49 4.24 -13.53 -10.30
CA ILE A 49 4.11 -14.20 -9.01
C ILE A 49 2.82 -13.79 -8.31
N PHE A 50 2.51 -12.48 -8.32
CA PHE A 50 1.34 -11.90 -7.68
C PHE A 50 0.30 -11.48 -8.72
N SER A 51 -0.16 -12.45 -9.51
CA SER A 51 -1.21 -12.23 -10.49
C SER A 51 -2.58 -12.50 -9.86
N TYR A 52 -3.27 -11.43 -9.51
CA TYR A 52 -4.65 -11.49 -9.05
C TYR A 52 -5.59 -11.25 -10.22
N TYR A 53 -6.76 -11.85 -10.18
CA TYR A 53 -7.84 -11.65 -11.17
C TYR A 53 -9.04 -11.05 -10.43
N LEU A 54 -9.05 -9.73 -10.30
CA LEU A 54 -10.09 -8.98 -9.59
C LEU A 54 -10.72 -7.96 -10.55
N ASP A 55 -12.03 -7.83 -10.51
CA ASP A 55 -12.83 -7.06 -11.50
C ASP A 55 -12.50 -5.55 -11.55
N SER A 56 -11.91 -5.01 -10.50
CA SER A 56 -11.65 -3.58 -10.36
C SER A 56 -10.16 -3.21 -10.37
N MET A 57 -9.32 -4.05 -10.98
CA MET A 57 -7.89 -3.78 -11.06
C MET A 57 -7.59 -2.73 -12.13
N ILE A 58 -6.62 -1.86 -11.81
CA ILE A 58 -6.05 -0.90 -12.77
C ILE A 58 -4.52 -0.95 -12.77
N GLY A 59 -3.93 -0.33 -13.78
CA GLY A 59 -2.49 -0.40 -14.02
C GLY A 59 -2.08 -1.80 -14.48
N GLU A 60 -0.89 -2.23 -14.12
CA GLU A 60 -0.40 -3.60 -14.38
C GLU A 60 -0.81 -4.54 -13.23
N ASN A 61 -2.07 -4.46 -12.80
CA ASN A 61 -2.65 -5.27 -11.72
C ASN A 61 -2.06 -5.00 -10.31
N GLN A 62 -1.49 -3.82 -10.06
CA GLN A 62 -0.96 -3.46 -8.73
C GLN A 62 -1.93 -2.63 -7.90
N VAL A 63 -2.97 -2.09 -8.52
CA VAL A 63 -4.00 -1.30 -7.84
C VAL A 63 -5.30 -2.08 -7.90
N TYR A 64 -5.79 -2.47 -6.75
CA TYR A 64 -6.97 -3.33 -6.66
C TYR A 64 -7.72 -3.14 -5.36
N THR A 65 -8.96 -3.61 -5.32
CA THR A 65 -9.74 -3.74 -4.10
C THR A 65 -10.19 -5.18 -3.92
N LEU A 66 -10.25 -5.59 -2.66
CA LEU A 66 -10.73 -6.91 -2.25
C LEU A 66 -11.67 -6.75 -1.06
N LYS A 67 -12.85 -7.32 -1.17
CA LYS A 67 -13.81 -7.41 -0.06
C LYS A 67 -13.77 -8.79 0.57
N TYR A 68 -13.60 -8.82 1.87
CA TYR A 68 -13.65 -10.04 2.67
C TYR A 68 -14.53 -9.80 3.90
N ASN A 69 -15.66 -10.46 3.95
CA ASN A 69 -16.71 -10.22 4.94
C ASN A 69 -17.07 -8.73 5.04
N ASP A 70 -16.97 -8.15 6.22
CA ASP A 70 -17.27 -6.75 6.52
C ASP A 70 -16.10 -5.79 6.23
N MET A 71 -14.96 -6.29 5.78
CA MET A 71 -13.77 -5.51 5.49
C MET A 71 -13.56 -5.37 3.98
N GLN A 72 -13.14 -4.18 3.55
CA GLN A 72 -12.66 -3.94 2.20
C GLN A 72 -11.27 -3.32 2.22
N LEU A 73 -10.37 -3.95 1.48
CA LEU A 73 -9.01 -3.48 1.25
C LEU A 73 -8.95 -2.68 -0.05
N PHE A 74 -8.22 -1.58 -0.03
CA PHE A 74 -7.90 -0.75 -1.19
C PHE A 74 -6.38 -0.66 -1.30
N CYS A 75 -5.81 -1.43 -2.22
CA CYS A 75 -4.38 -1.54 -2.44
C CYS A 75 -3.94 -0.56 -3.51
N LEU A 76 -2.95 0.29 -3.20
CA LEU A 76 -2.48 1.36 -4.06
C LEU A 76 -0.99 1.19 -4.39
N ASP A 77 -0.61 1.56 -5.59
CA ASP A 77 0.80 1.65 -5.99
C ASP A 77 1.33 3.08 -5.85
N SER A 78 1.88 3.37 -4.70
CA SER A 78 2.42 4.70 -4.37
C SER A 78 3.79 5.00 -5.02
N ASN A 79 4.33 4.09 -5.83
CA ASN A 79 5.62 4.24 -6.49
C ASN A 79 5.54 4.94 -7.85
N ARG A 80 4.36 5.14 -8.36
CA ARG A 80 4.14 5.64 -9.73
C ARG A 80 4.28 7.16 -9.83
N GLU A 81 4.42 7.62 -11.06
CA GLU A 81 4.49 9.03 -11.44
C GLU A 81 3.13 9.73 -11.21
N PHE A 82 3.16 11.06 -11.18
CA PHE A 82 2.01 11.92 -10.86
C PHE A 82 0.72 11.55 -11.62
N PHE A 83 0.79 11.34 -12.94
CA PHE A 83 -0.39 11.01 -13.74
C PHE A 83 -1.01 9.66 -13.35
N TYR A 84 -0.19 8.70 -13.00
CA TYR A 84 -0.66 7.41 -12.50
C TYR A 84 -1.28 7.52 -11.10
N LEU A 85 -0.69 8.30 -10.22
CA LEU A 85 -1.26 8.59 -8.92
C LEU A 85 -2.60 9.31 -9.04
N TRP A 86 -2.74 10.22 -10.01
CA TRP A 86 -4.00 10.88 -10.31
C TRP A 86 -5.08 9.90 -10.81
N THR A 87 -4.72 8.97 -11.66
CA THR A 87 -5.62 7.89 -12.11
C THR A 87 -6.05 7.01 -10.92
N GLN A 88 -5.12 6.65 -10.05
CA GLN A 88 -5.42 5.90 -8.83
C GLN A 88 -6.32 6.69 -7.87
N ARG A 89 -6.12 8.01 -7.75
CA ARG A 89 -7.01 8.87 -6.95
C ARG A 89 -8.46 8.80 -7.44
N LYS A 90 -8.69 8.90 -8.74
CA LYS A 90 -10.02 8.79 -9.33
C LYS A 90 -10.63 7.42 -9.05
N TRP A 91 -9.87 6.37 -9.29
CA TRP A 91 -10.26 5.00 -9.03
C TRP A 91 -10.58 4.79 -7.54
N LEU A 92 -9.72 5.24 -6.62
CA LEU A 92 -9.93 5.10 -5.18
C LEU A 92 -11.21 5.80 -4.74
N LYS A 93 -11.45 7.03 -5.22
CA LYS A 93 -12.69 7.76 -4.94
C LYS A 93 -13.92 6.94 -5.33
N GLU A 94 -13.94 6.44 -6.56
CA GLU A 94 -15.04 5.64 -7.08
C GLU A 94 -15.26 4.35 -6.27
N GLN A 95 -14.18 3.66 -5.88
CA GLN A 95 -14.28 2.45 -5.08
C GLN A 95 -14.75 2.74 -3.64
N LEU A 96 -14.31 3.83 -3.03
CA LEU A 96 -14.75 4.25 -1.71
C LEU A 96 -16.22 4.68 -1.70
N GLU A 97 -16.69 5.40 -2.72
CA GLU A 97 -18.08 5.78 -2.90
C GLU A 97 -19.03 4.58 -3.04
N LYS A 98 -18.58 3.52 -3.71
CA LYS A 98 -19.32 2.26 -3.88
C LYS A 98 -19.26 1.35 -2.65
N SER A 99 -18.35 1.61 -1.73
CA SER A 99 -18.09 0.72 -0.61
C SER A 99 -19.17 0.82 0.47
N ASN A 100 -19.78 -0.30 0.80
CA ASN A 100 -20.64 -0.48 1.97
C ASN A 100 -19.97 -1.32 3.07
N ALA A 101 -18.68 -1.51 3.02
CA ALA A 101 -17.94 -2.27 4.02
C ALA A 101 -17.95 -1.52 5.36
N ARG A 102 -18.06 -2.29 6.45
CA ARG A 102 -17.96 -1.77 7.81
C ARG A 102 -16.56 -1.27 8.12
N TRP A 103 -15.54 -1.99 7.62
CA TRP A 103 -14.13 -1.67 7.80
C TRP A 103 -13.48 -1.39 6.46
N LYS A 104 -12.93 -0.20 6.31
CA LYS A 104 -12.20 0.22 5.11
C LYS A 104 -10.72 0.35 5.43
N VAL A 105 -9.90 -0.38 4.70
CA VAL A 105 -8.46 -0.39 4.91
C VAL A 105 -7.75 -0.01 3.61
N VAL A 106 -6.95 1.05 3.65
CA VAL A 106 -6.08 1.45 2.54
C VAL A 106 -4.67 0.92 2.79
N VAL A 107 -4.07 0.32 1.77
CA VAL A 107 -2.72 -0.24 1.83
C VAL A 107 -1.85 0.40 0.76
N LEU A 108 -0.71 0.97 1.13
CA LEU A 108 0.26 1.57 0.21
C LEU A 108 1.67 1.52 0.81
N HIS A 109 2.69 1.60 -0.05
CA HIS A 109 4.07 1.48 0.42
C HIS A 109 4.59 2.75 1.10
N HIS A 110 4.50 3.92 0.44
CA HIS A 110 5.05 5.15 0.99
C HIS A 110 4.14 5.77 2.06
N PRO A 111 4.65 6.05 3.27
CA PRO A 111 3.84 6.63 4.33
C PRO A 111 3.38 8.05 3.97
N LEU A 112 2.09 8.32 4.17
CA LEU A 112 1.51 9.65 4.01
C LEU A 112 2.00 10.60 5.12
N TYR A 113 2.32 10.03 6.28
CA TYR A 113 2.94 10.70 7.40
C TYR A 113 4.19 9.93 7.83
N SER A 114 5.35 10.56 7.66
CA SER A 114 6.64 9.98 8.02
C SER A 114 6.83 9.96 9.53
N ILE A 115 7.26 8.82 10.07
CA ILE A 115 7.65 8.70 11.48
C ILE A 115 9.09 9.14 11.73
N LYS A 116 9.91 9.23 10.70
CA LYS A 116 11.30 9.72 10.79
C LYS A 116 11.42 11.24 10.74
N GLY A 117 10.31 11.94 10.59
CA GLY A 117 10.20 13.39 10.75
C GLY A 117 10.84 14.26 9.66
N LYS A 118 11.57 13.67 8.71
CA LYS A 118 12.30 14.45 7.71
C LYS A 118 11.48 14.87 6.50
N TYR A 119 10.62 14.02 5.98
CA TYR A 119 9.80 14.34 4.81
C TYR A 119 8.56 13.44 4.75
N ASN A 120 7.40 14.04 4.83
CA ASN A 120 6.19 13.38 4.35
C ASN A 120 6.31 13.18 2.84
N ASN A 121 5.75 12.09 2.32
CA ASN A 121 5.62 11.88 0.88
C ASN A 121 4.52 12.79 0.36
N LEU A 122 4.84 14.06 0.13
CA LEU A 122 3.88 15.15 -0.11
C LEU A 122 2.97 14.87 -1.30
N ILE A 123 3.50 14.27 -2.38
CA ILE A 123 2.71 13.93 -3.56
C ILE A 123 1.67 12.86 -3.21
N GLN A 124 2.07 11.76 -2.59
CA GLN A 124 1.16 10.69 -2.18
C GLN A 124 0.13 11.20 -1.17
N LYS A 125 0.58 12.02 -0.23
CA LYS A 125 -0.30 12.63 0.77
C LYS A 125 -1.34 13.55 0.11
N SER A 126 -0.95 14.42 -0.81
CA SER A 126 -1.87 15.31 -1.53
C SER A 126 -2.86 14.54 -2.42
N MET A 127 -2.44 13.39 -2.94
CA MET A 127 -3.31 12.54 -3.77
C MET A 127 -4.37 11.79 -2.96
N PHE A 128 -4.01 11.24 -1.82
CA PHE A 128 -4.87 10.23 -1.18
C PHE A 128 -5.46 10.67 0.17
N ASN A 129 -4.79 11.55 0.92
CA ASN A 129 -5.16 11.80 2.32
C ASN A 129 -6.56 12.39 2.48
N SER A 130 -6.97 13.33 1.63
CA SER A 130 -8.32 13.92 1.69
C SER A 130 -9.41 12.86 1.47
N LEU A 131 -9.25 12.00 0.45
CA LEU A 131 -10.21 10.93 0.19
C LEU A 131 -10.31 9.93 1.36
N ILE A 132 -9.15 9.59 1.94
CA ILE A 132 -9.08 8.69 3.09
C ILE A 132 -9.88 9.24 4.27
N GLN A 133 -9.77 10.54 4.54
CA GLN A 133 -10.50 11.22 5.61
C GLN A 133 -11.99 11.40 5.27
N GLU A 134 -12.30 11.92 4.09
CA GLU A 134 -13.66 12.19 3.63
C GLU A 134 -14.56 10.94 3.59
N HIS A 135 -13.96 9.79 3.24
CA HIS A 135 -14.69 8.51 3.14
C HIS A 135 -14.57 7.64 4.39
N HIS A 136 -14.09 8.21 5.50
CA HIS A 136 -14.00 7.52 6.79
C HIS A 136 -13.30 6.16 6.68
N VAL A 137 -12.09 6.15 6.10
CA VAL A 137 -11.23 4.97 6.11
C VAL A 137 -10.78 4.72 7.55
N ASP A 138 -10.82 3.48 8.00
CA ASP A 138 -10.50 3.12 9.38
C ASP A 138 -8.99 2.99 9.61
N LEU A 139 -8.29 2.37 8.66
CA LEU A 139 -6.89 2.01 8.81
C LEU A 139 -6.12 2.26 7.51
N VAL A 140 -4.92 2.82 7.63
CA VAL A 140 -3.96 2.97 6.54
C VAL A 140 -2.68 2.21 6.89
N LEU A 141 -2.43 1.10 6.17
CA LEU A 141 -1.23 0.29 6.33
C LEU A 141 -0.14 0.79 5.38
N GLN A 142 1.03 1.06 5.92
CA GLN A 142 2.15 1.65 5.20
C GLN A 142 3.48 0.97 5.57
N GLY A 143 4.46 1.08 4.68
CA GLY A 143 5.80 0.52 4.84
C GLY A 143 6.88 1.57 4.63
N HIS A 144 7.91 1.22 3.82
CA HIS A 144 9.02 2.06 3.38
C HIS A 144 10.00 2.49 4.48
N GLU A 145 9.52 2.97 5.60
CA GLU A 145 10.37 3.36 6.72
C GLU A 145 10.61 2.13 7.61
N HIS A 146 11.88 1.76 7.76
CA HIS A 146 12.32 0.60 8.53
C HIS A 146 12.16 0.87 10.04
N SER A 147 10.94 1.05 10.48
CA SER A 147 10.56 1.36 11.85
C SER A 147 9.08 1.09 12.04
N TYR A 148 8.64 1.01 13.25
CA TYR A 148 7.22 0.96 13.59
C TYR A 148 6.76 2.35 14.07
N GLY A 149 5.60 2.75 13.60
CA GLY A 149 4.92 3.95 14.08
C GLY A 149 3.43 3.88 13.87
N ARG A 150 2.71 4.54 14.74
CA ARG A 150 1.26 4.68 14.67
C ARG A 150 0.89 6.15 14.91
N MET A 151 0.01 6.66 14.06
CA MET A 151 -0.56 7.99 14.22
C MET A 151 -2.08 7.90 14.10
N THR A 152 -2.78 8.63 14.93
CA THR A 152 -4.23 8.79 14.89
C THR A 152 -4.57 10.25 15.14
N GLY A 153 -5.67 10.73 14.57
CA GLY A 153 -6.26 12.00 14.97
C GLY A 153 -6.92 11.90 16.34
N HIS A 154 -7.32 13.04 16.88
CA HIS A 154 -8.12 13.13 18.10
C HIS A 154 -9.27 14.12 17.87
N ASP A 155 -10.41 13.85 18.46
CA ASP A 155 -11.54 14.77 18.49
C ASP A 155 -11.33 15.86 19.56
N GLU A 156 -12.29 16.75 19.71
CA GLU A 156 -12.27 17.84 20.70
C GLU A 156 -12.16 17.35 22.15
N ASN A 157 -12.57 16.11 22.42
CA ASN A 157 -12.50 15.46 23.72
C ASN A 157 -11.26 14.59 23.90
N SER A 158 -10.28 14.69 22.98
CA SER A 158 -9.06 13.90 22.95
C SER A 158 -9.26 12.40 22.76
N ASN A 159 -10.42 11.96 22.25
CA ASN A 159 -10.60 10.57 21.86
C ASN A 159 -9.93 10.29 20.50
N PRO A 160 -9.32 9.11 20.33
CA PRO A 160 -8.72 8.76 19.05
C PRO A 160 -9.76 8.68 17.95
N THR A 161 -9.44 9.24 16.79
CA THR A 161 -10.29 9.24 15.60
C THR A 161 -9.67 8.44 14.46
N THR A 162 -10.49 7.99 13.53
CA THR A 162 -10.03 7.43 12.25
C THR A 162 -9.69 8.56 11.26
N PRO A 163 -8.82 8.32 10.29
CA PRO A 163 -8.09 7.05 10.08
C PRO A 163 -6.92 6.87 11.04
N VAL A 164 -6.61 5.60 11.34
CA VAL A 164 -5.35 5.23 11.99
C VAL A 164 -4.31 4.97 10.92
N TYR A 165 -3.19 5.67 10.96
CA TYR A 165 -2.06 5.44 10.05
C TYR A 165 -1.00 4.61 10.77
N THR A 166 -0.57 3.52 10.15
CA THR A 166 0.50 2.69 10.68
C THR A 166 1.63 2.59 9.67
N VAL A 167 2.85 2.70 10.13
CA VAL A 167 4.04 2.28 9.40
C VAL A 167 4.58 1.06 10.11
N SER A 168 4.77 -0.04 9.37
CA SER A 168 5.28 -1.28 9.95
C SER A 168 6.33 -1.89 9.04
N HIS A 169 7.44 -2.30 9.64
CA HIS A 169 8.53 -2.96 8.95
C HIS A 169 9.10 -4.07 9.86
N CYS A 170 9.17 -5.27 9.32
CA CYS A 170 9.58 -6.46 10.07
C CYS A 170 11.03 -6.90 9.81
N SER A 171 11.74 -6.26 8.87
CA SER A 171 13.10 -6.64 8.52
C SER A 171 14.12 -5.71 9.18
N PRO A 172 15.14 -6.22 9.89
CA PRO A 172 16.29 -5.43 10.28
C PRO A 172 17.05 -4.96 9.02
N LYS A 173 17.66 -3.80 9.12
CA LYS A 173 18.60 -3.33 8.11
C LYS A 173 19.90 -4.11 8.18
#